data_2f95a7250ebdecf767ad7e76416304c6
#
_entry.id   2f95a7250ebdecf767ad7e76416304c6
#
_cell.length_a   1.000
_cell.length_b   1.000
_cell.length_c   1.000
_cell.angle_alpha   90.00
_cell.angle_beta   90.00
_cell.angle_gamma   90.00
#
_symmetry.space_group_name_H-M   'P 1'
#
loop_
_entity.id
_entity.type
_entity.pdbx_description
1 polymer ?
#
loop_
_entity_poly.entity_id
_entity_poly.type
_entity_poly.pdbx_seq_one_letter_code
_entity_poly.pdbx_strand_id
1 'polypeptide(L)'
;MFLDLVQRRNPDLIRAAVALHQRGIIPANTYVIDLDTIMENARAITATSKETGVQTYFMSKHFNRNPIVSAAIVQAGFPGIVAVDVQCAKAQWRYGNPVQHVGHLVQIPKHEIPHVLEMRPEVWTIFSLENAKLLSDAAEAMGMVQDILLRVRAPE
;
A
#
# COMPACT_ATOMS: atom_id res chain seq x y z
N MET A 1 -16.26 2.39 20.80
CA MET A 1 -16.13 3.18 19.56
C MET A 1 -15.83 2.30 18.35
N PHE A 2 -14.63 1.74 18.17
CA PHE A 2 -14.37 0.83 17.02
C PHE A 2 -15.17 -0.47 17.12
N LEU A 3 -15.17 -1.13 18.27
CA LEU A 3 -15.91 -2.37 18.52
C LEU A 3 -17.43 -2.18 18.31
N ASP A 4 -18.00 -1.09 18.81
CA ASP A 4 -19.44 -0.80 18.65
C ASP A 4 -19.82 -0.63 17.17
N LEU A 5 -18.92 -0.07 16.36
CA LEU A 5 -19.13 0.07 14.93
C LEU A 5 -19.11 -1.30 14.23
N VAL A 6 -18.12 -2.14 14.54
CA VAL A 6 -18.02 -3.48 13.98
C VAL A 6 -19.19 -4.33 14.43
N GLN A 7 -19.58 -4.25 15.71
CA GLN A 7 -20.73 -4.98 16.23
C GLN A 7 -22.05 -4.64 15.51
N ARG A 8 -22.21 -3.37 15.10
CA ARG A 8 -23.40 -2.95 14.35
C ARG A 8 -23.34 -3.30 12.86
N ARG A 9 -22.15 -3.22 12.24
CA ARG A 9 -21.99 -3.41 10.79
C ARG A 9 -21.69 -4.85 10.39
N ASN A 10 -20.94 -5.57 11.21
CA ASN A 10 -20.51 -6.94 10.94
C ASN A 10 -20.40 -7.75 12.24
N PRO A 11 -21.53 -8.08 12.91
CA PRO A 11 -21.51 -8.86 14.14
C PRO A 11 -20.98 -10.29 13.90
N ASP A 12 -21.08 -10.82 12.68
CA ASP A 12 -20.59 -12.16 12.33
C ASP A 12 -19.08 -12.26 12.41
N LEU A 13 -18.36 -11.19 12.03
CA LEU A 13 -16.90 -11.13 12.19
C LEU A 13 -16.49 -11.30 13.65
N ILE A 14 -17.21 -10.65 14.58
CA ILE A 14 -16.93 -10.77 16.01
C ILE A 14 -17.22 -12.19 16.48
N ARG A 15 -18.37 -12.77 16.12
CA ARG A 15 -18.73 -14.15 16.47
C ARG A 15 -17.70 -15.15 15.94
N ALA A 16 -17.27 -15.00 14.71
CA ALA A 16 -16.25 -15.87 14.10
C ALA A 16 -14.91 -15.74 14.83
N ALA A 17 -14.46 -14.52 15.12
CA ALA A 17 -13.21 -14.28 15.85
C ALA A 17 -13.23 -14.91 17.26
N VAL A 18 -14.31 -14.72 18.00
CA VAL A 18 -14.49 -15.31 19.34
C VAL A 18 -14.51 -16.84 19.27
N ALA A 19 -15.25 -17.42 18.33
CA ALA A 19 -15.31 -18.86 18.15
C ALA A 19 -13.95 -19.49 17.79
N LEU A 20 -13.18 -18.84 16.90
CA LEU A 20 -11.83 -19.28 16.55
C LEU A 20 -10.86 -19.20 17.74
N HIS A 21 -10.97 -18.14 18.53
CA HIS A 21 -10.17 -17.99 19.74
C HIS A 21 -10.51 -19.04 20.80
N GLN A 22 -11.81 -19.25 21.09
CA GLN A 22 -12.25 -20.26 22.06
C GLN A 22 -11.87 -21.69 21.67
N ARG A 23 -11.73 -21.97 20.37
CA ARG A 23 -11.23 -23.26 19.84
C ARG A 23 -9.70 -23.36 19.84
N GLY A 24 -8.99 -22.33 20.27
CA GLY A 24 -7.52 -22.29 20.28
C GLY A 24 -6.88 -22.19 18.88
N ILE A 25 -7.65 -21.84 17.84
CA ILE A 25 -7.15 -21.71 16.47
C ILE A 25 -6.35 -20.42 16.29
N ILE A 26 -6.82 -19.34 16.91
CA ILE A 26 -6.12 -18.05 16.91
C ILE A 26 -5.76 -17.63 18.34
N PRO A 27 -4.54 -17.14 18.60
CA PRO A 27 -4.14 -16.65 19.91
C PRO A 27 -4.83 -15.32 20.25
N ALA A 28 -4.69 -14.88 21.50
CA ALA A 28 -5.04 -13.51 21.90
C ALA A 28 -4.23 -12.49 21.09
N ASN A 29 -4.73 -11.28 20.98
CA ASN A 29 -4.09 -10.17 20.21
C ASN A 29 -3.92 -10.46 18.71
N THR A 30 -4.78 -11.27 18.13
CA THR A 30 -4.82 -11.53 16.69
C THR A 30 -5.73 -10.52 16.00
N TYR A 31 -5.23 -9.90 14.91
CA TYR A 31 -6.07 -9.13 13.99
C TYR A 31 -6.84 -10.10 13.09
N VAL A 32 -8.17 -9.99 13.12
CA VAL A 32 -9.06 -10.73 12.21
C VAL A 32 -9.59 -9.77 11.18
N ILE A 33 -9.44 -10.14 9.91
CA ILE A 33 -9.77 -9.29 8.77
C ILE A 33 -10.88 -9.97 7.97
N ASP A 34 -11.96 -9.25 7.71
CA ASP A 34 -13.00 -9.65 6.75
C ASP A 34 -12.55 -9.26 5.34
N LEU A 35 -12.08 -10.25 4.59
CA LEU A 35 -11.56 -10.04 3.26
C LEU A 35 -12.67 -9.72 2.25
N ASP A 36 -13.86 -10.29 2.41
CA ASP A 36 -14.98 -10.06 1.51
C ASP A 36 -15.44 -8.60 1.59
N THR A 37 -15.59 -8.06 2.80
CA THR A 37 -15.90 -6.65 3.01
C THR A 37 -14.81 -5.71 2.43
N ILE A 38 -13.52 -6.07 2.58
CA ILE A 38 -12.43 -5.30 1.98
C ILE A 38 -12.54 -5.29 0.46
N MET A 39 -12.79 -6.44 -0.16
CA MET A 39 -12.91 -6.55 -1.61
C MET A 39 -14.13 -5.79 -2.14
N GLU A 40 -15.25 -5.83 -1.44
CA GLU A 40 -16.47 -5.07 -1.79
C GLU A 40 -16.19 -3.56 -1.77
N ASN A 41 -15.60 -3.06 -0.69
CA ASN A 41 -15.21 -1.66 -0.57
C ASN A 41 -14.20 -1.24 -1.65
N ALA A 42 -13.21 -2.10 -1.93
CA ALA A 42 -12.22 -1.85 -2.96
C ALA A 42 -12.87 -1.74 -4.36
N ARG A 43 -13.81 -2.62 -4.70
CA ARG A 43 -14.55 -2.55 -5.97
C ARG A 43 -15.39 -1.27 -6.08
N ALA A 44 -16.04 -0.84 -4.99
CA ALA A 44 -16.80 0.40 -4.99
C ALA A 44 -15.90 1.62 -5.26
N ILE A 45 -14.72 1.69 -4.60
CA ILE A 45 -13.76 2.76 -4.82
C ILE A 45 -13.22 2.74 -6.25
N THR A 46 -12.84 1.58 -6.77
CA THR A 46 -12.29 1.46 -8.13
C THR A 46 -13.34 1.75 -9.20
N ALA A 47 -14.62 1.47 -8.96
CA ALA A 47 -15.71 1.87 -9.86
C ALA A 47 -15.80 3.40 -9.96
N THR A 48 -15.85 4.09 -8.80
CA THR A 48 -15.87 5.57 -8.77
C THR A 48 -14.58 6.17 -9.38
N SER A 49 -13.41 5.56 -9.13
CA SER A 49 -12.14 5.95 -9.74
C SER A 49 -12.21 5.93 -11.27
N LYS A 50 -12.80 4.89 -11.84
CA LYS A 50 -13.01 4.77 -13.30
C LYS A 50 -14.00 5.78 -13.84
N GLU A 51 -15.11 6.01 -13.14
CA GLU A 51 -16.14 6.98 -13.55
C GLU A 51 -15.63 8.42 -13.54
N THR A 52 -14.77 8.75 -12.58
CA THR A 52 -14.23 10.12 -12.41
C THR A 52 -12.93 10.36 -13.15
N GLY A 53 -12.27 9.32 -13.67
CA GLY A 53 -10.93 9.39 -14.26
C GLY A 53 -9.81 9.68 -13.24
N VAL A 54 -10.09 9.58 -11.94
CA VAL A 54 -9.09 9.78 -10.88
C VAL A 54 -8.44 8.45 -10.55
N GLN A 55 -7.13 8.36 -10.78
CA GLN A 55 -6.36 7.16 -10.43
C GLN A 55 -6.13 7.08 -8.92
N THR A 56 -6.42 5.93 -8.34
CA THR A 56 -6.29 5.70 -6.90
C THR A 56 -5.33 4.55 -6.60
N TYR A 57 -4.51 4.73 -5.58
CA TYR A 57 -3.65 3.68 -5.02
C TYR A 57 -4.05 3.42 -3.58
N PHE A 58 -3.74 2.25 -3.04
CA PHE A 58 -4.01 1.95 -1.64
C PHE A 58 -2.72 1.82 -0.82
N MET A 59 -2.84 2.06 0.47
CA MET A 59 -1.73 1.98 1.42
C MET A 59 -1.90 0.80 2.36
N SER A 60 -0.96 -0.14 2.34
CA SER A 60 -1.05 -1.42 3.06
C SER A 60 -0.66 -1.37 4.53
N LYS A 61 -0.19 -0.22 5.06
CA LYS A 61 0.31 -0.13 6.44
C LYS A 61 -0.76 -0.42 7.51
N HIS A 62 -2.04 -0.08 7.24
CA HIS A 62 -3.14 -0.26 8.19
C HIS A 62 -3.48 -1.72 8.51
N PHE A 63 -3.17 -2.63 7.59
CA PHE A 63 -3.30 -4.07 7.80
C PHE A 63 -1.93 -4.77 7.82
N ASN A 64 -0.93 -4.06 8.36
CA ASN A 64 0.44 -4.55 8.59
C ASN A 64 1.11 -5.13 7.34
N ARG A 65 0.88 -4.53 6.18
CA ARG A 65 1.49 -4.93 4.90
C ARG A 65 1.20 -6.38 4.51
N ASN A 66 0.08 -6.96 4.97
CA ASN A 66 -0.28 -8.34 4.65
C ASN A 66 -0.41 -8.51 3.13
N PRO A 67 0.42 -9.35 2.50
CA PRO A 67 0.47 -9.44 1.05
C PRO A 67 -0.76 -10.12 0.44
N ILE A 68 -1.44 -11.00 1.18
CA ILE A 68 -2.67 -11.66 0.73
C ILE A 68 -3.80 -10.64 0.63
N VAL A 69 -3.95 -9.78 1.63
CA VAL A 69 -4.92 -8.68 1.61
C VAL A 69 -4.60 -7.70 0.48
N SER A 70 -3.32 -7.38 0.28
CA SER A 70 -2.88 -6.52 -0.82
C SER A 70 -3.24 -7.12 -2.19
N ALA A 71 -2.97 -8.40 -2.39
CA ALA A 71 -3.32 -9.10 -3.63
C ALA A 71 -4.83 -9.07 -3.91
N ALA A 72 -5.65 -9.27 -2.88
CA ALA A 72 -7.11 -9.19 -3.02
C ALA A 72 -7.58 -7.79 -3.45
N ILE A 73 -6.99 -6.72 -2.87
CA ILE A 73 -7.31 -5.33 -3.24
C ILE A 73 -6.88 -5.04 -4.70
N VAL A 74 -5.71 -5.54 -5.12
CA VAL A 74 -5.27 -5.43 -6.53
C VAL A 74 -6.25 -6.16 -7.46
N GLN A 75 -6.68 -7.37 -7.10
CA GLN A 75 -7.70 -8.12 -7.86
C GLN A 75 -9.04 -7.40 -7.93
N ALA A 76 -9.38 -6.58 -6.93
CA ALA A 76 -10.58 -5.75 -6.94
C ALA A 76 -10.48 -4.52 -7.86
N GLY A 77 -9.32 -4.29 -8.49
CA GLY A 77 -9.12 -3.30 -9.54
C GLY A 77 -8.21 -2.12 -9.20
N PHE A 78 -7.57 -2.11 -8.04
CA PHE A 78 -6.52 -1.12 -7.77
C PHE A 78 -5.27 -1.41 -8.60
N PRO A 79 -4.62 -0.39 -9.19
CA PRO A 79 -3.41 -0.57 -10.01
C PRO A 79 -2.20 -1.01 -9.19
N GLY A 80 -2.16 -0.66 -7.89
CA GLY A 80 -1.07 -1.04 -7.02
C GLY A 80 -1.01 -0.25 -5.71
N ILE A 81 0.12 -0.31 -5.07
CA ILE A 81 0.34 0.04 -3.67
C ILE A 81 1.18 1.30 -3.55
N VAL A 82 0.82 2.15 -2.58
CA VAL A 82 1.71 3.17 -2.02
C VAL A 82 2.58 2.51 -0.95
N ALA A 83 3.86 2.35 -1.23
CA ALA A 83 4.82 1.86 -0.25
C ALA A 83 5.34 3.03 0.60
N VAL A 84 5.11 2.95 1.91
CA VAL A 84 5.48 4.03 2.85
C VAL A 84 6.98 4.12 3.10
N ASP A 85 7.69 3.01 2.93
CA ASP A 85 9.14 2.86 3.08
C ASP A 85 9.66 1.72 2.19
N VAL A 86 10.98 1.56 2.12
CA VAL A 86 11.63 0.53 1.31
C VAL A 86 11.26 -0.89 1.76
N GLN A 87 11.06 -1.12 3.05
CA GLN A 87 10.68 -2.45 3.56
C GLN A 87 9.26 -2.81 3.12
N CYS A 88 8.36 -1.83 3.10
CA CYS A 88 7.02 -2.00 2.54
C CYS A 88 7.08 -2.38 1.06
N ALA A 89 7.88 -1.66 0.27
CA ALA A 89 8.06 -1.94 -1.15
C ALA A 89 8.59 -3.38 -1.38
N LYS A 90 9.67 -3.74 -0.70
CA LYS A 90 10.27 -5.09 -0.80
C LYS A 90 9.31 -6.20 -0.37
N ALA A 91 8.57 -6.00 0.73
CA ALA A 91 7.62 -6.98 1.22
C ALA A 91 6.51 -7.25 0.20
N GLN A 92 5.96 -6.20 -0.41
CA GLN A 92 4.90 -6.34 -1.41
C GLN A 92 5.41 -6.91 -2.74
N TRP A 93 6.54 -6.39 -3.23
CA TRP A 93 7.17 -6.84 -4.46
C TRP A 93 7.52 -8.33 -4.43
N ARG A 94 8.05 -8.82 -3.30
CA ARG A 94 8.41 -10.24 -3.12
C ARG A 94 7.23 -11.19 -3.31
N TYR A 95 6.02 -10.74 -3.05
CA TYR A 95 4.77 -11.50 -3.24
C TYR A 95 4.06 -11.18 -4.55
N GLY A 96 4.71 -10.47 -5.47
CA GLY A 96 4.17 -10.15 -6.79
C GLY A 96 3.14 -9.02 -6.79
N ASN A 97 2.97 -8.29 -5.70
CA ASN A 97 2.08 -7.15 -5.65
C ASN A 97 2.74 -5.92 -6.30
N PRO A 98 2.07 -5.21 -7.23
CA PRO A 98 2.64 -4.05 -7.90
C PRO A 98 2.83 -2.89 -6.93
N VAL A 99 4.06 -2.36 -6.89
CA VAL A 99 4.43 -1.18 -6.11
C VAL A 99 4.42 0.01 -7.05
N GLN A 100 3.40 0.87 -6.94
CA GLN A 100 3.19 1.96 -7.89
C GLN A 100 3.67 3.32 -7.38
N HIS A 101 3.71 3.51 -6.06
CA HIS A 101 4.16 4.77 -5.49
C HIS A 101 5.12 4.51 -4.32
N VAL A 102 6.29 5.14 -4.36
CA VAL A 102 7.33 5.01 -3.32
C VAL A 102 7.79 6.37 -2.78
N GLY A 103 8.44 6.36 -1.63
CA GLY A 103 9.01 7.57 -1.02
C GLY A 103 7.99 8.51 -0.38
N HIS A 104 6.72 8.13 -0.27
CA HIS A 104 5.65 9.01 0.20
C HIS A 104 5.84 9.51 1.65
N LEU A 105 6.27 8.66 2.56
CA LEU A 105 6.52 9.03 3.96
C LEU A 105 8.00 9.03 4.32
N VAL A 106 8.74 8.04 3.83
CA VAL A 106 10.17 7.88 4.10
C VAL A 106 10.91 7.83 2.78
N GLN A 107 11.94 8.66 2.64
CA GLN A 107 12.77 8.65 1.44
C GLN A 107 13.51 7.33 1.29
N ILE A 108 13.63 6.87 0.06
CA ILE A 108 14.37 5.65 -0.24
C ILE A 108 15.86 5.90 -0.04
N PRO A 109 16.57 5.07 0.76
CA PRO A 109 18.01 5.22 0.94
C PRO A 109 18.77 5.09 -0.38
N LYS A 110 19.88 5.85 -0.54
CA LYS A 110 20.67 5.91 -1.77
C LYS A 110 21.02 4.51 -2.32
N HIS A 111 21.45 3.60 -1.44
CA HIS A 111 21.87 2.25 -1.84
C HIS A 111 20.70 1.34 -2.25
N GLU A 112 19.47 1.73 -1.98
CA GLU A 112 18.26 0.98 -2.33
C GLU A 112 17.59 1.50 -3.62
N ILE A 113 17.99 2.68 -4.12
CA ILE A 113 17.38 3.29 -5.29
C ILE A 113 17.37 2.35 -6.51
N PRO A 114 18.48 1.70 -6.89
CA PRO A 114 18.48 0.80 -8.05
C PRO A 114 17.49 -0.37 -7.88
N HIS A 115 17.46 -0.98 -6.71
CA HIS A 115 16.56 -2.09 -6.43
C HIS A 115 15.07 -1.69 -6.46
N VAL A 116 14.74 -0.48 -5.99
CA VAL A 116 13.36 0.02 -6.05
C VAL A 116 12.99 0.44 -7.47
N LEU A 117 13.93 0.94 -8.28
CA LEU A 117 13.70 1.21 -9.71
C LEU A 117 13.36 -0.06 -10.50
N GLU A 118 13.94 -1.23 -10.14
CA GLU A 118 13.57 -2.52 -10.75
C GLU A 118 12.08 -2.86 -10.57
N MET A 119 11.45 -2.36 -9.51
CA MET A 119 10.03 -2.54 -9.26
C MET A 119 9.15 -1.71 -10.20
N ARG A 120 9.74 -0.75 -10.92
CA ARG A 120 9.08 0.15 -11.88
C ARG A 120 7.89 0.92 -11.29
N PRO A 121 8.08 1.65 -10.17
CA PRO A 121 6.99 2.44 -9.61
C PRO A 121 6.60 3.53 -10.61
N GLU A 122 5.29 3.78 -10.71
CA GLU A 122 4.77 4.86 -11.58
C GLU A 122 5.16 6.24 -11.03
N VAL A 123 5.13 6.39 -9.69
CA VAL A 123 5.42 7.66 -9.03
C VAL A 123 6.44 7.50 -7.91
N TRP A 124 7.40 8.41 -7.85
CA TRP A 124 8.38 8.48 -6.78
C TRP A 124 8.33 9.85 -6.11
N THR A 125 7.96 9.89 -4.82
CA THR A 125 7.95 11.16 -4.08
C THR A 125 9.35 11.57 -3.64
N ILE A 126 9.71 12.80 -3.94
CA ILE A 126 10.99 13.43 -3.62
C ILE A 126 10.80 14.63 -2.68
N PHE A 127 11.67 14.78 -1.68
CA PHE A 127 11.63 15.87 -0.69
C PHE A 127 12.73 16.90 -0.88
N SER A 128 13.77 16.60 -1.67
CA SER A 128 14.91 17.49 -1.89
C SER A 128 15.52 17.33 -3.30
N LEU A 129 16.17 18.37 -3.78
CA LEU A 129 16.90 18.33 -5.05
C LEU A 129 18.05 17.32 -5.05
N GLU A 130 18.69 17.11 -3.90
CA GLU A 130 19.73 16.10 -3.76
C GLU A 130 19.19 14.69 -4.03
N ASN A 131 18.04 14.33 -3.41
CA ASN A 131 17.39 13.05 -3.65
C ASN A 131 16.89 12.92 -5.08
N ALA A 132 16.41 14.02 -5.70
CA ALA A 132 16.03 14.04 -7.10
C ALA A 132 17.22 13.70 -8.00
N LYS A 133 18.39 14.32 -7.72
CA LYS A 133 19.62 14.04 -8.48
C LYS A 133 20.07 12.59 -8.34
N LEU A 134 20.11 12.06 -7.12
CA LEU A 134 20.46 10.65 -6.87
C LEU A 134 19.54 9.68 -7.62
N LEU A 135 18.25 9.96 -7.65
CA LEU A 135 17.27 9.16 -8.40
C LEU A 135 17.51 9.29 -9.92
N SER A 136 17.72 10.50 -10.41
CA SER A 136 17.99 10.77 -11.83
C SER A 136 19.25 10.04 -12.32
N ASP A 137 20.35 10.15 -11.57
CA ASP A 137 21.62 9.49 -11.91
C ASP A 137 21.46 7.95 -11.97
N ALA A 138 20.67 7.39 -11.04
CA ALA A 138 20.39 5.95 -11.01
C ALA A 138 19.46 5.51 -12.14
N ALA A 139 18.41 6.28 -12.45
CA ALA A 139 17.49 6.00 -13.55
C ALA A 139 18.20 6.07 -14.90
N GLU A 140 19.04 7.08 -15.12
CA GLU A 140 19.87 7.21 -16.32
C GLU A 140 20.80 6.00 -16.49
N ALA A 141 21.48 5.57 -15.42
CA ALA A 141 22.36 4.40 -15.44
C ALA A 141 21.62 3.09 -15.82
N MET A 142 20.32 3.03 -15.56
CA MET A 142 19.45 1.90 -15.92
C MET A 142 18.71 2.10 -17.26
N GLY A 143 18.95 3.20 -17.97
CA GLY A 143 18.26 3.56 -19.22
C GLY A 143 16.76 3.78 -19.01
N MET A 144 16.36 4.31 -17.86
CA MET A 144 14.96 4.54 -17.46
C MET A 144 14.66 6.02 -17.30
N VAL A 145 13.37 6.36 -17.48
CA VAL A 145 12.79 7.63 -17.02
C VAL A 145 11.87 7.33 -15.86
N GLN A 146 11.99 8.08 -14.78
CA GLN A 146 11.16 7.93 -13.59
C GLN A 146 10.39 9.21 -13.31
N ASP A 147 9.06 9.10 -13.27
CA ASP A 147 8.19 10.20 -12.89
C ASP A 147 8.30 10.49 -11.38
N ILE A 148 8.38 11.77 -11.06
CA ILE A 148 8.52 12.21 -9.67
C ILE A 148 7.36 13.10 -9.24
N LEU A 149 7.03 13.01 -7.96
CA LEU A 149 6.16 13.93 -7.24
C LEU A 149 7.03 14.73 -6.26
N LEU A 150 7.17 16.02 -6.51
CA LEU A 150 7.93 16.89 -5.62
C LEU A 150 7.05 17.33 -4.45
N ARG A 151 7.46 16.99 -3.22
CA ARG A 151 6.79 17.46 -2.03
C ARG A 151 7.30 18.84 -1.64
N VAL A 152 6.44 19.83 -1.74
CA VAL A 152 6.74 21.23 -1.41
C VAL A 152 6.04 21.58 -0.10
N ARG A 153 6.75 22.31 0.78
CA ARG A 153 6.16 22.94 1.97
C ARG A 153 6.04 24.45 1.71
N ALA A 154 4.87 25.01 1.92
CA ALA A 154 4.70 26.45 1.91
C ALA A 154 5.48 27.06 3.09
N PRO A 155 6.12 28.22 2.94
CA PRO A 155 6.66 28.96 4.07
C PRO A 155 5.52 29.33 5.03
N GLU A 156 5.79 29.27 6.33
CA GLU A 156 4.87 29.72 7.38
C GLU A 156 4.80 31.24 7.39
#